data_3771fa3116199f122dc6f5eda7ac5219
#
_entry.id   3771fa3116199f122dc6f5eda7ac5219
#
_cell.length_a   1.000
_cell.length_b   1.000
_cell.length_c   1.000
_cell.angle_alpha   90.00
_cell.angle_beta   90.00
_cell.angle_gamma   90.00
#
_symmetry.space_group_name_H-M   'P 1'
#
loop_
_entity.id
_entity.type
_entity.pdbx_description
1 polymer ?
#
loop_
_entity_poly.entity_id
_entity_poly.type
_entity_poly.pdbx_seq_one_letter_code
_entity_poly.pdbx_strand_id
1 'polypeptide(L)'
;FLVGHVTKEGFLAGPKVLEHIVDTVLYFEGEPTSGFRLLRSTKNRFGATHELGVFHMTAEGLVEVPNPSELFVSDHAAGAVPGCMVAVSLEGSRPLLVEVQALTSPCGIGLPRRRTTGVDFNRLSMLLAVLERRVGLHSLGGQDVFVSSLGGVRLLEPAADLAVAIAIASSLKERPTSRTDLAIGEVGLTGEVRPVVNVSQRVHEAKRVGFQRCFVAAGRGGVDRAEGIELVPVAHVRDAVSRALES
;
A
#
# COMPACT_ATOMS: atom_id res chain seq x y z
N PHE A 1 1.07 -32.19 10.68
CA PHE A 1 0.38 -30.98 10.22
C PHE A 1 -1.05 -31.01 10.73
N LEU A 2 -1.52 -29.87 11.29
CA LEU A 2 -2.93 -29.65 11.63
C LEU A 2 -3.46 -28.60 10.65
N VAL A 3 -4.54 -28.92 9.94
CA VAL A 3 -5.19 -28.01 9.00
C VAL A 3 -6.51 -27.56 9.61
N GLY A 4 -6.72 -26.27 9.74
CA GLY A 4 -7.93 -25.67 10.27
C GLY A 4 -8.48 -24.59 9.36
N HIS A 5 -9.73 -24.17 9.60
CA HIS A 5 -10.36 -23.07 8.92
C HIS A 5 -10.39 -21.83 9.83
N VAL A 6 -10.21 -20.66 9.27
CA VAL A 6 -10.34 -19.38 9.97
C VAL A 6 -11.82 -18.94 9.91
N THR A 7 -12.38 -18.48 11.03
CA THR A 7 -13.73 -17.89 11.07
C THR A 7 -13.73 -16.53 10.36
N LYS A 8 -14.93 -16.00 10.04
CA LYS A 8 -15.10 -14.65 9.44
C LYS A 8 -14.47 -13.53 10.28
N GLU A 9 -14.25 -13.76 11.57
CA GLU A 9 -13.60 -12.83 12.50
C GLU A 9 -12.08 -12.99 12.57
N GLY A 10 -11.48 -13.83 11.72
CA GLY A 10 -10.03 -14.03 11.65
C GLY A 10 -9.45 -14.97 12.69
N PHE A 11 -10.29 -15.74 13.41
CA PHE A 11 -9.83 -16.72 14.40
C PHE A 11 -9.90 -18.15 13.84
N LEU A 12 -8.96 -19.00 14.25
CA LEU A 12 -9.06 -20.44 14.00
C LEU A 12 -10.37 -20.98 14.59
N ALA A 13 -11.14 -21.68 13.75
CA ALA A 13 -12.33 -22.41 14.25
C ALA A 13 -11.87 -23.55 15.16
N GLY A 14 -11.81 -23.27 16.46
CA GLY A 14 -11.35 -24.17 17.50
C GLY A 14 -10.71 -23.42 18.66
N PRO A 15 -10.36 -24.09 19.76
CA PRO A 15 -9.77 -23.39 20.91
C PRO A 15 -8.44 -22.74 20.48
N LYS A 16 -8.26 -21.45 20.81
CA LYS A 16 -6.97 -20.71 20.73
C LYS A 16 -5.79 -21.46 21.35
N VAL A 17 -6.09 -22.46 22.14
CA VAL A 17 -5.14 -23.38 22.78
C VAL A 17 -4.23 -24.08 21.76
N LEU A 18 -4.72 -24.43 20.57
CA LEU A 18 -3.90 -25.11 19.55
C LEU A 18 -2.76 -24.22 19.02
N GLU A 19 -3.00 -22.91 18.85
CA GLU A 19 -1.95 -21.98 18.44
C GLU A 19 -0.80 -21.88 19.46
N HIS A 20 -1.10 -22.10 20.75
CA HIS A 20 -0.09 -22.09 21.81
C HIS A 20 0.71 -23.39 21.87
N ILE A 21 0.14 -24.51 21.46
CA ILE A 21 0.76 -25.83 21.54
C ILE A 21 1.70 -26.10 20.36
N VAL A 22 1.34 -25.65 19.15
CA VAL A 22 2.14 -25.86 17.94
C VAL A 22 3.35 -24.93 17.89
N ASP A 23 4.41 -25.38 17.23
CA ASP A 23 5.65 -24.61 17.09
C ASP A 23 5.60 -23.56 15.98
N THR A 24 4.82 -23.84 14.94
CA THR A 24 4.66 -22.95 13.79
C THR A 24 3.18 -22.81 13.44
N VAL A 25 2.74 -21.58 13.17
CA VAL A 25 1.40 -21.28 12.68
C VAL A 25 1.54 -20.53 11.35
N LEU A 26 0.98 -21.09 10.31
CA LEU A 26 0.93 -20.51 8.97
C LEU A 26 -0.52 -20.17 8.63
N TYR A 27 -0.75 -18.93 8.23
CA TYR A 27 -2.03 -18.48 7.69
C TYR A 27 -1.97 -18.46 6.17
N PHE A 28 -2.96 -19.08 5.57
CA PHE A 28 -3.15 -19.10 4.13
C PHE A 28 -4.33 -18.18 3.80
N GLU A 29 -4.02 -17.02 3.26
CA GLU A 29 -4.98 -15.95 3.00
C GLU A 29 -5.13 -15.72 1.49
N GLY A 30 -6.28 -15.21 1.06
CA GLY A 30 -6.48 -14.77 -0.32
C GLY A 30 -7.93 -14.44 -0.60
N GLU A 31 -8.14 -13.40 -1.37
CA GLU A 31 -9.46 -13.07 -1.89
C GLU A 31 -9.87 -14.12 -2.94
N PRO A 32 -11.12 -14.63 -2.89
CA PRO A 32 -11.58 -15.64 -3.84
C PRO A 32 -11.48 -15.19 -5.31
N THR A 33 -11.53 -13.88 -5.55
CA THR A 33 -11.51 -13.27 -6.89
C THR A 33 -10.13 -12.91 -7.41
N SER A 34 -9.10 -12.85 -6.55
CA SER A 34 -7.76 -12.36 -6.94
C SER A 34 -6.87 -13.40 -7.60
N GLY A 35 -7.23 -14.68 -7.56
CA GLY A 35 -6.34 -15.76 -8.05
C GLY A 35 -5.06 -15.97 -7.25
N PHE A 36 -4.69 -15.02 -6.38
CA PHE A 36 -3.49 -15.09 -5.55
C PHE A 36 -3.78 -15.63 -4.16
N ARG A 37 -2.76 -16.25 -3.56
CA ARG A 37 -2.78 -16.75 -2.18
C ARG A 37 -1.51 -16.27 -1.47
N LEU A 38 -1.69 -15.78 -0.26
CA LEU A 38 -0.61 -15.31 0.62
C LEU A 38 -0.43 -16.31 1.75
N LEU A 39 0.78 -16.78 1.95
CA LEU A 39 1.17 -17.65 3.05
C LEU A 39 1.99 -16.84 4.04
N ARG A 40 1.43 -16.60 5.23
CA ARG A 40 2.08 -15.85 6.31
C ARG A 40 2.45 -16.74 7.48
N SER A 41 3.63 -16.56 8.03
CA SER A 41 3.99 -17.12 9.31
C SER A 41 3.60 -16.14 10.43
N THR A 42 2.69 -16.54 11.32
CA THR A 42 2.30 -15.74 12.49
C THR A 42 2.98 -16.20 13.78
N LYS A 43 3.46 -17.44 13.81
CA LYS A 43 4.26 -18.01 14.86
C LYS A 43 5.27 -18.96 14.28
N ASN A 44 6.52 -18.85 14.70
CA ASN A 44 7.58 -19.78 14.34
C ASN A 44 8.65 -19.81 15.45
N ARG A 45 8.77 -20.92 16.16
CA ARG A 45 9.76 -21.09 17.23
C ARG A 45 11.18 -21.31 16.71
N PHE A 46 11.33 -21.70 15.44
CA PHE A 46 12.61 -22.12 14.88
C PHE A 46 13.14 -21.17 13.79
N GLY A 47 12.42 -20.08 13.49
CA GLY A 47 12.80 -19.13 12.45
C GLY A 47 12.03 -17.84 12.51
N ALA A 48 12.19 -17.02 11.47
CA ALA A 48 11.51 -15.74 11.34
C ALA A 48 9.98 -15.92 11.18
N THR A 49 9.22 -15.02 11.78
CA THR A 49 7.76 -14.93 11.62
C THR A 49 7.34 -13.91 10.56
N HIS A 50 8.33 -13.34 9.87
CA HIS A 50 8.14 -12.19 8.99
C HIS A 50 8.29 -12.54 7.50
N GLU A 51 8.12 -13.80 7.15
CA GLU A 51 8.22 -14.25 5.77
C GLU A 51 6.84 -14.37 5.13
N LEU A 52 6.74 -13.93 3.87
CA LEU A 52 5.55 -13.99 3.06
C LEU A 52 5.82 -14.82 1.81
N GLY A 53 5.10 -15.92 1.64
CA GLY A 53 5.01 -16.63 0.37
C GLY A 53 3.82 -16.12 -0.44
N VAL A 54 4.03 -15.83 -1.72
CA VAL A 54 2.95 -15.48 -2.65
C VAL A 54 2.82 -16.56 -3.70
N PHE A 55 1.61 -17.05 -3.90
CA PHE A 55 1.30 -18.11 -4.84
C PHE A 55 0.16 -17.68 -5.77
N HIS A 56 0.22 -18.12 -7.01
CA HIS A 56 -0.87 -18.00 -7.95
C HIS A 56 -1.65 -19.32 -8.03
N MET A 57 -2.97 -19.25 -7.97
CA MET A 57 -3.84 -20.40 -8.14
C MET A 57 -4.04 -20.67 -9.65
N THR A 58 -3.55 -21.79 -10.12
CA THR A 58 -3.72 -22.24 -11.51
C THR A 58 -4.61 -23.48 -11.57
N ALA A 59 -4.94 -23.94 -12.77
CA ALA A 59 -5.64 -25.21 -12.96
C ALA A 59 -4.83 -26.42 -12.45
N GLU A 60 -3.52 -26.30 -12.38
CA GLU A 60 -2.58 -27.33 -11.93
C GLU A 60 -2.27 -27.26 -10.44
N GLY A 61 -2.78 -26.20 -9.75
CA GLY A 61 -2.58 -25.97 -8.33
C GLY A 61 -1.91 -24.63 -8.02
N LEU A 62 -1.19 -24.59 -6.89
CA LEU A 62 -0.48 -23.38 -6.43
C LEU A 62 0.92 -23.33 -7.05
N VAL A 63 1.19 -22.23 -7.74
CA VAL A 63 2.50 -21.93 -8.32
C VAL A 63 3.11 -20.75 -7.57
N GLU A 64 4.36 -20.87 -7.12
CA GLU A 64 5.08 -19.80 -6.45
C GLU A 64 5.27 -18.59 -7.37
N VAL A 65 5.13 -17.41 -6.80
CA VAL A 65 5.40 -16.14 -7.46
C VAL A 65 6.74 -15.59 -6.96
N PRO A 66 7.81 -15.67 -7.75
CA PRO A 66 9.13 -15.21 -7.32
C PRO A 66 9.20 -13.72 -7.05
N ASN A 67 8.49 -12.92 -7.86
CA ASN A 67 8.45 -11.44 -7.79
C ASN A 67 7.03 -10.90 -7.54
N PRO A 68 6.51 -10.96 -6.30
CA PRO A 68 5.15 -10.49 -6.03
C PRO A 68 4.93 -9.01 -6.34
N SER A 69 5.98 -8.17 -6.21
CA SER A 69 5.90 -6.74 -6.52
C SER A 69 5.49 -6.47 -7.97
N GLU A 70 5.84 -7.34 -8.92
CA GLU A 70 5.45 -7.20 -10.33
C GLU A 70 3.97 -7.48 -10.57
N LEU A 71 3.32 -8.23 -9.68
CA LEU A 71 1.90 -8.57 -9.78
C LEU A 71 0.96 -7.49 -9.27
N PHE A 72 1.44 -6.72 -8.28
CA PHE A 72 0.64 -5.70 -7.59
C PHE A 72 0.93 -4.30 -8.11
N VAL A 73 1.56 -4.21 -9.27
CA VAL A 73 1.77 -2.98 -10.03
C VAL A 73 1.23 -3.20 -11.44
N SER A 74 0.40 -2.28 -11.92
CA SER A 74 -0.17 -2.35 -13.27
C SER A 74 0.92 -2.30 -14.33
N ASP A 75 0.68 -2.96 -15.47
CA ASP A 75 1.61 -2.97 -16.59
C ASP A 75 1.93 -1.53 -17.05
N HIS A 76 3.22 -1.22 -17.10
CA HIS A 76 3.73 0.09 -17.53
C HIS A 76 3.40 0.44 -19.00
N ALA A 77 2.98 -0.55 -19.81
CA ALA A 77 2.61 -0.34 -21.21
C ALA A 77 1.31 0.45 -21.41
N ALA A 78 0.38 0.40 -20.45
CA ALA A 78 -0.83 1.21 -20.49
C ALA A 78 -0.53 2.65 -20.05
N GLY A 79 -0.87 3.69 -20.80
CA GLY A 79 -0.58 5.11 -20.49
C GLY A 79 -0.86 5.53 -19.04
N ALA A 80 -0.27 6.60 -18.54
CA ALA A 80 -0.48 7.10 -17.20
C ALA A 80 -1.95 7.50 -16.98
N VAL A 81 -2.56 7.04 -15.89
CA VAL A 81 -3.97 7.28 -15.55
C VAL A 81 -4.04 8.05 -14.24
N PRO A 82 -4.90 9.10 -14.14
CA PRO A 82 -5.12 9.79 -12.87
C PRO A 82 -5.64 8.85 -11.78
N GLY A 83 -5.21 9.11 -10.55
CA GLY A 83 -5.66 8.34 -9.39
C GLY A 83 -4.78 7.15 -9.04
N CYS A 84 -3.64 6.95 -9.70
CA CYS A 84 -2.72 5.86 -9.39
C CYS A 84 -1.44 6.36 -8.73
N MET A 85 -0.93 5.62 -7.74
CA MET A 85 0.40 5.82 -7.14
C MET A 85 0.86 4.52 -6.50
N VAL A 86 2.17 4.23 -6.57
CA VAL A 86 2.71 3.02 -5.96
C VAL A 86 3.19 3.30 -4.54
N ALA A 87 2.78 2.46 -3.61
CA ALA A 87 3.27 2.37 -2.25
C ALA A 87 4.25 1.21 -2.10
N VAL A 88 5.12 1.27 -1.09
CA VAL A 88 5.93 0.12 -0.68
C VAL A 88 5.57 -0.24 0.75
N SER A 89 4.87 -1.35 0.91
CA SER A 89 4.52 -1.94 2.20
C SER A 89 5.54 -2.98 2.63
N LEU A 90 5.72 -3.17 3.93
CA LEU A 90 6.47 -4.31 4.46
C LEU A 90 5.49 -5.39 4.87
N GLU A 91 5.65 -6.55 4.26
CA GLU A 91 4.98 -7.75 4.68
C GLU A 91 6.00 -8.63 5.42
N GLY A 92 6.01 -8.47 6.75
CA GLY A 92 7.09 -8.99 7.58
C GLY A 92 8.41 -8.26 7.33
N SER A 93 9.41 -8.96 6.81
CA SER A 93 10.69 -8.37 6.41
C SER A 93 10.77 -8.05 4.91
N ARG A 94 9.79 -8.50 4.10
CA ARG A 94 9.81 -8.37 2.64
C ARG A 94 9.10 -7.10 2.18
N PRO A 95 9.79 -6.18 1.48
CA PRO A 95 9.12 -5.07 0.81
C PRO A 95 8.24 -5.59 -0.33
N LEU A 96 7.04 -5.05 -0.43
CA LEU A 96 6.08 -5.34 -1.47
C LEU A 96 5.60 -4.04 -2.09
N LEU A 97 5.79 -3.88 -3.39
CA LEU A 97 5.25 -2.76 -4.13
C LEU A 97 3.78 -3.04 -4.44
N VAL A 98 2.93 -2.06 -4.13
CA VAL A 98 1.48 -2.20 -4.31
C VAL A 98 0.94 -0.90 -4.91
N GLU A 99 0.30 -1.01 -6.07
CA GLU A 99 -0.39 0.13 -6.66
C GLU A 99 -1.65 0.45 -5.85
N VAL A 100 -1.75 1.72 -5.48
CA VAL A 100 -2.95 2.32 -4.89
C VAL A 100 -3.71 3.04 -5.99
N GLN A 101 -4.98 2.71 -6.11
CA GLN A 101 -5.91 3.34 -7.05
C GLN A 101 -6.97 4.12 -6.27
N ALA A 102 -7.15 5.38 -6.61
CA ALA A 102 -8.16 6.26 -6.05
C ALA A 102 -9.09 6.77 -7.14
N LEU A 103 -10.36 6.81 -6.85
CA LEU A 103 -11.37 7.44 -7.70
C LEU A 103 -12.17 8.42 -6.88
N THR A 104 -12.24 9.66 -7.36
CA THR A 104 -13.11 10.70 -6.82
C THR A 104 -14.19 11.03 -7.84
N SER A 105 -15.41 11.24 -7.38
CA SER A 105 -16.50 11.71 -8.24
C SER A 105 -17.42 12.64 -7.46
N PRO A 106 -18.05 13.64 -8.10
CA PRO A 106 -19.01 14.49 -7.42
C PRO A 106 -20.08 13.67 -6.71
N CYS A 107 -20.30 13.97 -5.42
CA CYS A 107 -21.40 13.34 -4.69
C CYS A 107 -22.73 13.83 -5.28
N GLY A 108 -23.61 12.88 -5.59
CA GLY A 108 -24.96 13.20 -6.02
C GLY A 108 -25.83 13.69 -4.85
N ILE A 109 -27.06 13.18 -4.76
CA ILE A 109 -27.95 13.50 -3.65
C ILE A 109 -27.58 12.65 -2.43
N GLY A 110 -27.31 13.29 -1.29
CA GLY A 110 -27.02 12.62 -0.02
C GLY A 110 -25.65 12.94 0.57
N LEU A 111 -25.17 12.06 1.45
CA LEU A 111 -23.84 12.19 2.06
C LEU A 111 -22.76 11.53 1.18
N PRO A 112 -21.58 12.15 1.10
CA PRO A 112 -20.46 11.60 0.36
C PRO A 112 -20.06 10.19 0.83
N ARG A 113 -19.92 9.28 -0.11
CA ARG A 113 -19.52 7.89 0.17
C ARG A 113 -18.00 7.77 0.28
N ARG A 114 -17.56 6.98 1.24
CA ARG A 114 -16.14 6.62 1.44
C ARG A 114 -16.04 5.10 1.43
N ARG A 115 -15.22 4.54 0.53
CA ARG A 115 -15.04 3.09 0.41
C ARG A 115 -13.55 2.77 0.25
N THR A 116 -13.12 1.73 0.95
CA THR A 116 -11.74 1.23 0.86
C THR A 116 -11.73 -0.26 0.60
N THR A 117 -10.73 -0.71 -0.17
CA THR A 117 -10.33 -2.11 -0.28
C THR A 117 -8.82 -2.16 -0.08
N GLY A 118 -8.37 -2.94 0.92
CA GLY A 118 -6.95 -3.06 1.26
C GLY A 118 -6.35 -1.84 2.00
N VAL A 119 -7.05 -0.72 2.13
CA VAL A 119 -6.62 0.46 2.89
C VAL A 119 -7.53 0.63 4.11
N ASP A 120 -6.94 0.97 5.26
CA ASP A 120 -7.71 1.19 6.49
C ASP A 120 -8.63 2.41 6.36
N PHE A 121 -9.91 2.25 6.73
CA PHE A 121 -10.92 3.30 6.59
C PHE A 121 -10.65 4.51 7.49
N ASN A 122 -10.12 4.30 8.71
CA ASN A 122 -9.82 5.39 9.62
C ASN A 122 -8.62 6.20 9.10
N ARG A 123 -7.61 5.52 8.55
CA ARG A 123 -6.48 6.18 7.88
C ARG A 123 -6.96 7.00 6.69
N LEU A 124 -7.80 6.44 5.81
CA LEU A 124 -8.39 7.21 4.71
C LEU A 124 -9.10 8.46 5.22
N SER A 125 -9.92 8.35 6.25
CA SER A 125 -10.67 9.48 6.81
C SER A 125 -9.76 10.60 7.31
N MET A 126 -8.65 10.24 7.96
CA MET A 126 -7.62 11.20 8.41
C MET A 126 -6.92 11.87 7.22
N LEU A 127 -6.52 11.08 6.21
CA LEU A 127 -5.84 11.61 5.02
C LEU A 127 -6.74 12.58 4.24
N LEU A 128 -8.03 12.29 4.11
CA LEU A 128 -8.99 13.20 3.48
C LEU A 128 -9.06 14.55 4.21
N ALA A 129 -9.12 14.54 5.54
CA ALA A 129 -9.12 15.76 6.33
C ALA A 129 -7.81 16.56 6.17
N VAL A 130 -6.66 15.88 6.11
CA VAL A 130 -5.35 16.49 5.85
C VAL A 130 -5.29 17.08 4.44
N LEU A 131 -5.72 16.36 3.42
CA LEU A 131 -5.74 16.83 2.03
C LEU A 131 -6.63 18.06 1.88
N GLU A 132 -7.80 18.05 2.48
CA GLU A 132 -8.71 19.18 2.47
C GLU A 132 -8.12 20.43 3.15
N ARG A 133 -7.58 20.26 4.36
CA ARG A 133 -7.18 21.40 5.22
C ARG A 133 -5.74 21.83 5.02
N ARG A 134 -4.81 20.93 4.70
CA ARG A 134 -3.37 21.22 4.62
C ARG A 134 -2.86 21.34 3.18
N VAL A 135 -3.47 20.62 2.25
CA VAL A 135 -3.15 20.74 0.81
C VAL A 135 -4.05 21.77 0.12
N GLY A 136 -5.24 22.01 0.64
CA GLY A 136 -6.19 22.96 0.08
C GLY A 136 -7.16 22.34 -0.94
N LEU A 137 -7.37 21.02 -0.88
CA LEU A 137 -8.29 20.30 -1.76
C LEU A 137 -9.73 20.39 -1.22
N HIS A 138 -10.28 21.58 -1.10
CA HIS A 138 -11.56 21.85 -0.44
C HIS A 138 -12.77 21.16 -1.09
N SER A 139 -12.67 20.79 -2.36
CA SER A 139 -13.74 20.07 -3.05
C SER A 139 -13.92 18.62 -2.58
N LEU A 140 -12.95 18.03 -1.85
CA LEU A 140 -13.03 16.65 -1.34
C LEU A 140 -14.24 16.42 -0.43
N GLY A 141 -14.67 17.44 0.32
CA GLY A 141 -15.85 17.37 1.17
C GLY A 141 -17.12 16.99 0.43
N GLY A 142 -17.26 17.39 -0.83
CA GLY A 142 -18.39 17.10 -1.72
C GLY A 142 -18.17 15.93 -2.70
N GLN A 143 -17.11 15.15 -2.55
CA GLN A 143 -16.80 14.04 -3.45
C GLN A 143 -17.07 12.69 -2.81
N ASP A 144 -17.61 11.75 -3.56
CA ASP A 144 -17.44 10.33 -3.27
C ASP A 144 -15.98 9.96 -3.46
N VAL A 145 -15.41 9.17 -2.55
CA VAL A 145 -14.02 8.73 -2.64
C VAL A 145 -13.94 7.22 -2.47
N PHE A 146 -13.33 6.57 -3.45
CA PHE A 146 -13.06 5.14 -3.47
C PHE A 146 -11.55 4.95 -3.53
N VAL A 147 -10.99 4.11 -2.67
CA VAL A 147 -9.56 3.78 -2.67
C VAL A 147 -9.39 2.27 -2.60
N SER A 148 -8.57 1.74 -3.49
CA SER A 148 -8.27 0.31 -3.54
C SER A 148 -6.77 0.08 -3.71
N SER A 149 -6.25 -0.94 -3.05
CA SER A 149 -4.95 -1.51 -3.38
C SER A 149 -5.12 -2.60 -4.45
N LEU A 150 -4.22 -2.65 -5.40
CA LEU A 150 -4.26 -3.67 -6.45
C LEU A 150 -4.14 -5.07 -5.83
N GLY A 151 -4.95 -6.01 -6.31
CA GLY A 151 -5.02 -7.37 -5.77
C GLY A 151 -5.61 -7.50 -4.36
N GLY A 152 -6.17 -6.41 -3.78
CA GLY A 152 -6.74 -6.42 -2.43
C GLY A 152 -5.70 -6.56 -1.30
N VAL A 153 -4.43 -6.31 -1.59
CA VAL A 153 -3.34 -6.37 -0.60
C VAL A 153 -3.61 -5.39 0.53
N ARG A 154 -3.49 -5.84 1.78
CA ARG A 154 -3.74 -4.98 2.94
C ARG A 154 -2.55 -4.07 3.21
N LEU A 155 -2.73 -2.78 3.01
CA LEU A 155 -1.78 -1.73 3.38
C LEU A 155 -2.07 -1.27 4.82
N LEU A 156 -1.54 -2.01 5.80
CA LEU A 156 -1.84 -1.78 7.22
C LEU A 156 -0.89 -0.79 7.88
N GLU A 157 0.26 -0.53 7.28
CA GLU A 157 1.26 0.35 7.85
C GLU A 157 1.16 1.80 7.33
N PRO A 158 1.52 2.80 8.14
CA PRO A 158 1.48 4.21 7.75
C PRO A 158 2.39 4.58 6.56
N ALA A 159 3.34 3.73 6.20
CA ALA A 159 4.26 3.96 5.09
C ALA A 159 3.56 4.19 3.74
N ALA A 160 2.32 3.69 3.58
CA ALA A 160 1.52 3.86 2.38
C ALA A 160 0.74 5.19 2.32
N ASP A 161 0.68 5.96 3.41
CA ASP A 161 -0.14 7.16 3.50
C ASP A 161 0.17 8.18 2.40
N LEU A 162 1.45 8.41 2.15
CA LEU A 162 1.89 9.38 1.16
C LEU A 162 1.42 8.99 -0.25
N ALA A 163 1.50 7.69 -0.59
CA ALA A 163 1.01 7.18 -1.86
C ALA A 163 -0.52 7.31 -1.97
N VAL A 164 -1.26 6.96 -0.91
CA VAL A 164 -2.72 7.13 -0.86
C VAL A 164 -3.11 8.59 -1.04
N ALA A 165 -2.42 9.50 -0.35
CA ALA A 165 -2.69 10.94 -0.45
C ALA A 165 -2.43 11.49 -1.87
N ILE A 166 -1.33 11.08 -2.51
CA ILE A 166 -1.01 11.49 -3.88
C ILE A 166 -2.03 10.90 -4.87
N ALA A 167 -2.41 9.62 -4.73
CA ALA A 167 -3.40 8.99 -5.60
C ALA A 167 -4.76 9.72 -5.54
N ILE A 168 -5.24 10.07 -4.33
CA ILE A 168 -6.48 10.83 -4.16
C ILE A 168 -6.37 12.21 -4.82
N ALA A 169 -5.27 12.91 -4.59
CA ALA A 169 -5.04 14.24 -5.19
C ALA A 169 -4.95 14.18 -6.72
N SER A 170 -4.30 13.14 -7.26
CA SER A 170 -4.21 12.85 -8.69
C SER A 170 -5.59 12.63 -9.31
N SER A 171 -6.42 11.78 -8.69
CA SER A 171 -7.80 11.55 -9.14
C SER A 171 -8.64 12.83 -9.12
N LEU A 172 -8.59 13.59 -8.02
CA LEU A 172 -9.37 14.82 -7.86
C LEU A 172 -9.00 15.91 -8.88
N LYS A 173 -7.71 16.01 -9.21
CA LYS A 173 -7.19 17.00 -10.17
C LYS A 173 -7.19 16.49 -11.61
N GLU A 174 -7.59 15.24 -11.83
CA GLU A 174 -7.55 14.57 -13.14
C GLU A 174 -6.16 14.65 -13.80
N ARG A 175 -5.10 14.61 -12.98
CA ARG A 175 -3.70 14.65 -13.42
C ARG A 175 -2.99 13.36 -13.01
N PRO A 176 -2.46 12.60 -13.98
CA PRO A 176 -1.72 11.39 -13.67
C PRO A 176 -0.38 11.71 -13.00
N THR A 177 0.11 10.77 -12.21
CA THR A 177 1.52 10.71 -11.77
C THR A 177 2.36 9.99 -12.82
N SER A 178 3.68 10.13 -12.78
CA SER A 178 4.55 9.29 -13.60
C SER A 178 4.44 7.83 -13.15
N ARG A 179 4.44 6.91 -14.12
CA ARG A 179 4.37 5.47 -13.84
C ARG A 179 5.62 4.89 -13.18
N THR A 180 6.71 5.61 -13.24
CA THR A 180 7.97 5.25 -12.60
C THR A 180 8.14 5.90 -11.23
N ASP A 181 7.08 6.54 -10.73
CA ASP A 181 7.05 7.18 -9.43
C ASP A 181 6.45 6.27 -8.37
N LEU A 182 6.99 6.37 -7.18
CA LEU A 182 6.43 5.74 -5.99
C LEU A 182 6.59 6.66 -4.77
N ALA A 183 5.83 6.39 -3.72
CA ALA A 183 5.88 7.20 -2.51
C ALA A 183 5.92 6.35 -1.24
N ILE A 184 6.78 6.76 -0.30
CA ILE A 184 7.00 6.10 0.99
C ILE A 184 6.99 7.16 2.09
N GLY A 185 6.03 7.12 3.01
CA GLY A 185 6.00 8.04 4.13
C GLY A 185 4.69 8.00 4.91
N GLU A 186 4.77 8.24 6.20
CA GLU A 186 3.61 8.48 7.05
C GLU A 186 3.19 9.95 6.91
N VAL A 187 1.88 10.21 6.85
CA VAL A 187 1.35 11.56 6.82
C VAL A 187 0.70 11.90 8.17
N GLY A 188 1.23 12.90 8.85
CA GLY A 188 0.68 13.40 10.11
C GLY A 188 -0.48 14.38 9.89
N LEU A 189 -1.25 14.65 10.96
CA LEU A 189 -2.43 15.53 10.92
C LEU A 189 -2.11 17.00 10.62
N THR A 190 -0.87 17.44 10.85
CA THR A 190 -0.42 18.78 10.47
C THR A 190 0.03 18.85 9.01
N GLY A 191 0.05 17.70 8.31
CA GLY A 191 0.46 17.57 6.91
C GLY A 191 1.94 17.28 6.72
N GLU A 192 2.70 17.11 7.81
CA GLU A 192 4.10 16.70 7.74
C GLU A 192 4.22 15.26 7.21
N VAL A 193 5.29 15.01 6.45
CA VAL A 193 5.66 13.67 6.02
C VAL A 193 6.75 13.15 6.96
N ARG A 194 6.49 12.02 7.60
CA ARG A 194 7.38 11.39 8.57
C ARG A 194 8.11 10.20 7.97
N PRO A 195 9.38 10.01 8.36
CA PRO A 195 10.13 8.84 7.95
C PRO A 195 9.51 7.56 8.54
N VAL A 196 9.64 6.47 7.81
CA VAL A 196 9.19 5.14 8.22
C VAL A 196 10.36 4.19 8.36
N VAL A 197 10.16 3.05 9.01
CA VAL A 197 11.21 2.05 9.19
C VAL A 197 11.63 1.41 7.86
N ASN A 198 12.90 1.01 7.77
CA ASN A 198 13.45 0.24 6.65
C ASN A 198 13.30 0.92 5.27
N VAL A 199 13.38 2.26 5.20
CA VAL A 199 13.25 3.02 3.94
C VAL A 199 14.25 2.53 2.89
N SER A 200 15.52 2.28 3.28
CA SER A 200 16.56 1.81 2.36
C SER A 200 16.19 0.49 1.67
N GLN A 201 15.60 -0.45 2.43
CA GLN A 201 15.18 -1.74 1.89
C GLN A 201 14.01 -1.58 0.92
N ARG A 202 13.06 -0.69 1.22
CA ARG A 202 11.92 -0.37 0.36
C ARG A 202 12.38 0.26 -0.96
N VAL A 203 13.30 1.22 -0.89
CA VAL A 203 13.88 1.89 -2.05
C VAL A 203 14.69 0.91 -2.91
N HIS A 204 15.43 -0.02 -2.28
CA HIS A 204 16.16 -1.06 -3.01
C HIS A 204 15.23 -1.95 -3.82
N GLU A 205 14.12 -2.38 -3.24
CA GLU A 205 13.10 -3.17 -3.95
C GLU A 205 12.45 -2.38 -5.09
N ALA A 206 12.12 -1.11 -4.86
CA ALA A 206 11.57 -0.23 -5.89
C ALA A 206 12.50 -0.10 -7.10
N LYS A 207 13.80 0.11 -6.86
CA LYS A 207 14.83 0.12 -7.90
C LYS A 207 14.88 -1.21 -8.65
N ARG A 208 14.85 -2.34 -7.94
CA ARG A 208 14.90 -3.69 -8.52
C ARG A 208 13.75 -3.93 -9.51
N VAL A 209 12.57 -3.39 -9.23
CA VAL A 209 11.38 -3.48 -10.09
C VAL A 209 11.40 -2.47 -11.25
N GLY A 210 12.30 -1.47 -11.22
CA GLY A 210 12.50 -0.51 -12.32
C GLY A 210 11.91 0.88 -12.08
N PHE A 211 11.50 1.21 -10.84
CA PHE A 211 11.07 2.57 -10.51
C PHE A 211 12.25 3.53 -10.56
N GLN A 212 11.98 4.76 -10.98
CA GLN A 212 13.01 5.76 -11.23
C GLN A 212 12.99 6.90 -10.21
N ARG A 213 11.83 7.21 -9.59
CA ARG A 213 11.66 8.31 -8.67
C ARG A 213 10.85 7.91 -7.45
N CYS A 214 11.37 8.24 -6.25
CA CYS A 214 10.76 7.88 -4.98
C CYS A 214 10.56 9.11 -4.09
N PHE A 215 9.31 9.43 -3.78
CA PHE A 215 8.97 10.46 -2.80
C PHE A 215 9.17 9.90 -1.39
N VAL A 216 10.00 10.54 -0.60
CA VAL A 216 10.35 10.12 0.78
C VAL A 216 10.30 11.28 1.75
N ALA A 217 10.16 10.98 3.04
CA ALA A 217 10.24 12.01 4.08
C ALA A 217 11.60 12.73 4.06
N ALA A 218 11.59 14.04 4.15
CA ALA A 218 12.80 14.84 4.35
C ALA A 218 13.32 14.75 5.79
N GLY A 219 14.63 14.87 6.00
CA GLY A 219 15.26 14.97 7.30
C GLY A 219 15.86 13.68 7.85
N ARG A 220 16.22 13.70 9.16
CA ARG A 220 16.92 12.57 9.81
C ARG A 220 16.04 11.31 9.81
N GLY A 221 16.60 10.22 9.30
CA GLY A 221 15.91 8.92 9.15
C GLY A 221 15.39 8.66 7.73
N GLY A 222 15.49 9.63 6.80
CA GLY A 222 15.34 9.40 5.36
C GLY A 222 16.61 8.78 4.77
N VAL A 223 16.49 8.29 3.53
CA VAL A 223 17.64 7.87 2.72
C VAL A 223 18.14 9.08 1.96
N ASP A 224 19.36 9.53 2.24
CA ASP A 224 19.93 10.72 1.58
C ASP A 224 20.33 10.47 0.12
N ARG A 225 20.69 9.23 -0.22
CA ARG A 225 21.05 8.81 -1.58
C ARG A 225 20.74 7.33 -1.80
N ALA A 226 20.23 7.03 -2.99
CA ALA A 226 20.16 5.65 -3.48
C ALA A 226 20.63 5.65 -4.95
N GLU A 227 21.67 4.89 -5.25
CA GLU A 227 22.14 4.77 -6.63
C GLU A 227 21.07 4.18 -7.53
N GLY A 228 20.81 4.83 -8.67
CA GLY A 228 19.90 4.34 -9.71
C GLY A 228 18.41 4.53 -9.46
N ILE A 229 18.03 5.35 -8.48
CA ILE A 229 16.67 5.87 -8.27
C ILE A 229 16.78 7.29 -7.69
N GLU A 230 16.02 8.22 -8.22
CA GLU A 230 15.95 9.59 -7.72
C GLU A 230 15.11 9.63 -6.44
N LEU A 231 15.68 10.12 -5.35
CA LEU A 231 14.94 10.39 -4.13
C LEU A 231 14.43 11.83 -4.13
N VAL A 232 13.14 12.01 -3.94
CA VAL A 232 12.47 13.31 -3.84
C VAL A 232 12.11 13.55 -2.37
N PRO A 233 12.97 14.21 -1.58
CA PRO A 233 12.66 14.47 -0.20
C PRO A 233 11.56 15.52 -0.08
N VAL A 234 10.54 15.21 0.71
CA VAL A 234 9.38 16.08 0.98
C VAL A 234 9.15 16.19 2.49
N ALA A 235 9.01 17.42 2.98
CA ALA A 235 8.71 17.69 4.39
C ALA A 235 7.18 17.73 4.63
N HIS A 236 6.40 18.04 3.60
CA HIS A 236 4.97 18.23 3.69
C HIS A 236 4.23 17.56 2.53
N VAL A 237 3.06 17.00 2.81
CA VAL A 237 2.23 16.32 1.81
C VAL A 237 1.82 17.25 0.65
N ARG A 238 1.68 18.55 0.89
CA ARG A 238 1.42 19.56 -0.16
C ARG A 238 2.51 19.54 -1.22
N ASP A 239 3.78 19.51 -0.78
CA ASP A 239 4.93 19.55 -1.69
C ASP A 239 5.02 18.24 -2.49
N ALA A 240 4.72 17.12 -1.84
CA ALA A 240 4.67 15.82 -2.51
C ALA A 240 3.60 15.80 -3.61
N VAL A 241 2.39 16.25 -3.31
CA VAL A 241 1.28 16.33 -4.28
C VAL A 241 1.64 17.28 -5.44
N SER A 242 2.21 18.46 -5.17
CA SER A 242 2.61 19.40 -6.21
C SER A 242 3.61 18.76 -7.18
N ARG A 243 4.72 18.25 -6.63
CA ARG A 243 5.81 17.66 -7.44
C ARG A 243 5.41 16.38 -8.18
N ALA A 244 4.53 15.57 -7.60
CA ALA A 244 4.06 14.35 -8.24
C ALA A 244 3.11 14.61 -9.43
N LEU A 245 2.39 15.74 -9.42
CA LEU A 245 1.42 16.11 -10.44
C LEU A 245 1.94 17.15 -11.44
N GLU A 246 3.15 17.65 -11.28
CA GLU A 246 3.85 18.53 -12.23
C GLU A 246 4.63 17.76 -13.30
N SER A 247 4.64 16.44 -13.21
CA SER A 247 5.46 15.52 -14.02
C SER A 247 4.83 15.21 -15.37
#